data_b99572bc01241d22c9db5944b8ed7941
#
_entry.id   b99572bc01241d22c9db5944b8ed7941
#
_cell.length_a   1.000
_cell.length_b   1.000
_cell.length_c   1.000
_cell.angle_alpha   90.00
_cell.angle_beta   90.00
_cell.angle_gamma   90.00
#
_symmetry.space_group_name_H-M   'P 1'
#
loop_
_entity.id
_entity.type
_entity.pdbx_description
1 polymer ?
#
loop_
_entity_poly.entity_id
_entity_poly.type
_entity_poly.pdbx_seq_one_letter_code
_entity_poly.pdbx_strand_id
1 'polypeptide(L)'
;LKRRRGVVDFDDLLTHTIEALRTDRPWAEGVHWRYRHFFVDEVQDLNPLQHAMLEALRAGRPDLCLVGDPRQAIYGWNGADPTTLAEVEVRYPGVTVVALTSNYRCSPQVVRAGAAALAASGQHDDSESRQPGAATVLVQQHVDEAAEAQAVARHLRGLLHHHSGRDLA
;
A
#
# COMPACT_ATOMS: atom_id res chain seq x y z
N LEU A 1 14.83 6.80 -27.71
CA LEU A 1 13.64 6.52 -28.55
C LEU A 1 12.50 7.46 -28.20
N LYS A 2 12.18 7.68 -26.91
CA LYS A 2 11.09 8.53 -26.39
C LYS A 2 11.22 9.98 -26.90
N ARG A 3 12.38 10.64 -26.73
CA ARG A 3 12.62 12.03 -27.19
C ARG A 3 12.34 12.24 -28.68
N ARG A 4 12.66 11.24 -29.53
CA ARG A 4 12.38 11.32 -30.99
C ARG A 4 10.91 11.23 -31.33
N ARG A 5 10.10 10.61 -30.45
CA ARG A 5 8.66 10.41 -30.65
C ARG A 5 7.80 11.45 -29.92
N GLY A 6 8.40 12.30 -29.10
CA GLY A 6 7.68 13.29 -28.28
C GLY A 6 6.73 12.65 -27.26
N VAL A 7 7.08 11.46 -26.76
CA VAL A 7 6.28 10.74 -25.75
C VAL A 7 7.05 10.65 -24.44
N VAL A 8 6.31 10.63 -23.34
CA VAL A 8 6.78 10.43 -21.96
C VAL A 8 6.04 9.26 -21.33
N ASP A 9 6.67 8.57 -20.41
CA ASP A 9 6.00 7.63 -19.51
C ASP A 9 5.90 8.21 -18.09
N PHE A 10 5.36 7.42 -17.14
CA PHE A 10 5.16 7.88 -15.77
C PHE A 10 6.48 8.22 -15.07
N ASP A 11 7.53 7.44 -15.29
CA ASP A 11 8.85 7.71 -14.70
C ASP A 11 9.48 9.00 -15.25
N ASP A 12 9.27 9.30 -16.54
CA ASP A 12 9.69 10.56 -17.13
C ASP A 12 8.97 11.75 -16.48
N LEU A 13 7.66 11.62 -16.18
CA LEU A 13 6.90 12.67 -15.49
C LEU A 13 7.48 12.95 -14.10
N LEU A 14 7.76 11.90 -13.31
CA LEU A 14 8.36 12.05 -12.00
C LEU A 14 9.77 12.68 -12.10
N THR A 15 10.59 12.16 -12.99
CA THR A 15 11.97 12.64 -13.18
C THR A 15 12.01 14.10 -13.60
N HIS A 16 11.20 14.51 -14.58
CA HIS A 16 11.16 15.91 -15.03
C HIS A 16 10.60 16.83 -13.96
N THR A 17 9.63 16.37 -13.17
CA THR A 17 9.10 17.17 -12.06
C THR A 17 10.15 17.36 -10.97
N ILE A 18 10.88 16.32 -10.60
CA ILE A 18 11.98 16.40 -9.64
C ILE A 18 13.06 17.38 -10.14
N GLU A 19 13.41 17.30 -11.42
CA GLU A 19 14.39 18.19 -12.01
C GLU A 19 13.91 19.64 -12.04
N ALA A 20 12.66 19.90 -12.41
CA ALA A 20 12.08 21.23 -12.38
C ALA A 20 12.04 21.81 -10.96
N LEU A 21 11.71 21.02 -9.94
CA LEU A 21 11.75 21.44 -8.53
C LEU A 21 13.18 21.82 -8.07
N ARG A 22 14.21 21.25 -8.70
CA ARG A 22 15.63 21.55 -8.38
C ARG A 22 16.18 22.72 -9.15
N THR A 23 15.73 22.95 -10.38
CA THR A 23 16.36 23.90 -11.32
C THR A 23 15.54 25.18 -11.55
N ASP A 24 14.20 25.10 -11.47
CA ASP A 24 13.31 26.26 -11.61
C ASP A 24 12.86 26.75 -10.23
N ARG A 25 13.69 27.61 -9.65
CA ARG A 25 13.47 28.12 -8.29
C ARG A 25 12.14 28.87 -8.12
N PRO A 26 11.71 29.78 -9.02
CA PRO A 26 10.43 30.46 -8.88
C PRO A 26 9.25 29.49 -8.87
N TRP A 27 9.27 28.49 -9.75
CA TRP A 27 8.24 27.46 -9.80
C TRP A 27 8.24 26.58 -8.54
N ALA A 28 9.42 26.15 -8.10
CA ALA A 28 9.59 25.35 -6.89
C ALA A 28 9.06 26.07 -5.63
N GLU A 29 9.36 27.37 -5.48
CA GLU A 29 8.85 28.20 -4.39
C GLU A 29 7.31 28.23 -4.39
N GLY A 30 6.69 28.37 -5.56
CA GLY A 30 5.22 28.33 -5.72
C GLY A 30 4.63 26.99 -5.33
N VAL A 31 5.25 25.87 -5.77
CA VAL A 31 4.83 24.50 -5.41
C VAL A 31 4.96 24.28 -3.90
N HIS A 32 6.10 24.62 -3.32
CA HIS A 32 6.36 24.45 -1.90
C HIS A 32 5.47 25.32 -1.02
N TRP A 33 5.10 26.52 -1.48
CA TRP A 33 4.14 27.36 -0.78
C TRP A 33 2.74 26.78 -0.79
N ARG A 34 2.33 26.17 -1.90
CA ARG A 34 1.00 25.61 -2.11
C ARG A 34 0.80 24.28 -1.38
N TYR A 35 1.81 23.39 -1.42
CA TYR A 35 1.75 22.05 -0.85
C TYR A 35 2.66 21.98 0.38
N ARG A 36 2.07 22.10 1.55
CA ARG A 36 2.79 22.20 2.83
C ARG A 36 2.71 20.92 3.65
N HIS A 37 1.60 20.21 3.58
CA HIS A 37 1.32 19.02 4.38
C HIS A 37 1.19 17.84 3.44
N PHE A 38 1.89 16.76 3.75
CA PHE A 38 1.91 15.55 2.94
C PHE A 38 1.32 14.40 3.75
N PHE A 39 0.34 13.74 3.17
CA PHE A 39 -0.22 12.49 3.65
C PHE A 39 0.04 11.46 2.57
N VAL A 40 0.83 10.45 2.90
CA VAL A 40 1.25 9.39 1.98
C VAL A 40 0.66 8.09 2.47
N ASP A 41 -0.25 7.54 1.69
CA ASP A 41 -0.86 6.25 1.95
C ASP A 41 -0.12 5.15 1.21
N GLU A 42 -0.19 3.91 1.71
CA GLU A 42 0.48 2.74 1.14
C GLU A 42 1.98 2.96 0.90
N VAL A 43 2.65 3.60 1.86
CA VAL A 43 4.05 4.01 1.71
C VAL A 43 5.00 2.83 1.46
N GLN A 44 4.64 1.60 1.86
CA GLN A 44 5.41 0.38 1.59
C GLN A 44 5.49 0.03 0.09
N ASP A 45 4.61 0.61 -0.75
CA ASP A 45 4.56 0.34 -2.19
C ASP A 45 5.32 1.39 -3.02
N LEU A 46 5.87 2.42 -2.37
CA LEU A 46 6.64 3.44 -3.07
C LEU A 46 7.98 2.88 -3.56
N ASN A 47 8.27 3.11 -4.84
CA ASN A 47 9.60 2.86 -5.38
C ASN A 47 10.56 4.03 -5.11
N PRO A 48 11.89 3.87 -5.33
CA PRO A 48 12.88 4.92 -5.05
C PRO A 48 12.63 6.24 -5.78
N LEU A 49 12.08 6.20 -7.00
CA LEU A 49 11.78 7.42 -7.76
C LEU A 49 10.60 8.19 -7.15
N GLN A 50 9.57 7.47 -6.70
CA GLN A 50 8.44 8.07 -5.98
C GLN A 50 8.87 8.66 -4.63
N HIS A 51 9.75 7.98 -3.90
CA HIS A 51 10.39 8.56 -2.71
C HIS A 51 11.17 9.82 -3.00
N ALA A 52 11.97 9.83 -4.08
CA ALA A 52 12.72 11.02 -4.49
C ALA A 52 11.80 12.19 -4.86
N MET A 53 10.64 11.90 -5.46
CA MET A 53 9.61 12.90 -5.75
C MET A 53 9.00 13.47 -4.47
N LEU A 54 8.65 12.62 -3.49
CA LEU A 54 8.13 13.04 -2.19
C LEU A 54 9.14 13.97 -1.49
N GLU A 55 10.42 13.61 -1.46
CA GLU A 55 11.46 14.43 -0.84
C GLU A 55 11.66 15.76 -1.57
N ALA A 56 11.61 15.79 -2.90
CA ALA A 56 11.69 17.02 -3.67
C ALA A 56 10.48 17.96 -3.40
N LEU A 57 9.29 17.41 -3.28
CA LEU A 57 8.08 18.16 -2.93
C LEU A 57 8.11 18.66 -1.49
N ARG A 58 8.58 17.83 -0.56
CA ARG A 58 8.67 18.16 0.86
C ARG A 58 9.72 19.23 1.16
N ALA A 59 10.81 19.26 0.41
CA ALA A 59 11.90 20.21 0.58
C ALA A 59 12.42 20.31 2.03
N GLY A 60 12.56 19.14 2.72
CA GLY A 60 13.05 19.07 4.09
C GLY A 60 12.07 19.49 5.19
N ARG A 61 10.81 19.85 4.86
CA ARG A 61 9.82 20.23 5.87
C ARG A 61 9.35 19.04 6.69
N PRO A 62 8.99 19.22 7.96
CA PRO A 62 8.58 18.15 8.86
C PRO A 62 7.13 17.68 8.67
N ASP A 63 6.30 18.43 7.95
CA ASP A 63 4.86 18.21 7.80
C ASP A 63 4.56 16.99 6.92
N LEU A 64 4.83 15.80 7.44
CA LEU A 64 4.71 14.53 6.75
C LEU A 64 3.98 13.51 7.63
N CYS A 65 2.94 12.90 7.10
CA CYS A 65 2.26 11.75 7.67
C CYS A 65 2.37 10.57 6.70
N LEU A 66 2.97 9.49 7.13
CA LEU A 66 3.11 8.26 6.36
C LEU A 66 2.17 7.20 6.94
N VAL A 67 1.40 6.55 6.08
CA VAL A 67 0.52 5.45 6.44
C VAL A 67 0.88 4.24 5.59
N GLY A 68 0.94 3.07 6.21
CA GLY A 68 1.25 1.84 5.49
C GLY A 68 1.37 0.63 6.40
N ASP A 69 1.48 -0.52 5.79
CA ASP A 69 1.70 -1.80 6.47
C ASP A 69 2.82 -2.57 5.75
N PRO A 70 4.00 -2.75 6.37
CA PRO A 70 5.11 -3.45 5.74
C PRO A 70 4.78 -4.90 5.37
N ARG A 71 3.76 -5.51 6.00
CA ARG A 71 3.29 -6.86 5.71
C ARG A 71 2.43 -6.95 4.45
N GLN A 72 1.97 -5.81 3.92
CA GLN A 72 1.23 -5.71 2.66
C GLN A 72 2.12 -5.34 1.46
N ALA A 73 3.42 -5.23 1.65
CA ALA A 73 4.37 -4.91 0.58
C ALA A 73 4.49 -6.07 -0.42
N ILE A 74 3.75 -5.99 -1.53
CA ILE A 74 3.73 -7.00 -2.60
C ILE A 74 4.35 -6.51 -3.91
N TYR A 75 4.75 -5.24 -4.00
CA TYR A 75 5.26 -4.61 -5.22
C TYR A 75 6.79 -4.54 -5.28
N GLY A 76 7.50 -5.47 -4.61
CA GLY A 76 8.97 -5.57 -4.68
C GLY A 76 9.52 -5.69 -6.11
N TRP A 77 8.76 -6.31 -7.02
CA TRP A 77 9.10 -6.40 -8.45
C TRP A 77 9.10 -5.03 -9.16
N ASN A 78 8.40 -4.03 -8.64
CA ASN A 78 8.40 -2.64 -9.13
C ASN A 78 9.42 -1.76 -8.39
N GLY A 79 10.31 -2.36 -7.60
CA GLY A 79 11.33 -1.66 -6.82
C GLY A 79 10.83 -1.02 -5.53
N ALA A 80 9.62 -1.35 -5.09
CA ALA A 80 9.14 -0.95 -3.77
C ALA A 80 10.03 -1.54 -2.67
N ASP A 81 10.34 -0.73 -1.66
CA ASP A 81 11.21 -1.10 -0.56
C ASP A 81 10.41 -1.24 0.74
N PRO A 82 10.11 -2.49 1.17
CA PRO A 82 9.34 -2.74 2.39
C PRO A 82 10.09 -2.30 3.66
N THR A 83 11.40 -2.08 3.59
CA THR A 83 12.19 -1.63 4.76
C THR A 83 11.92 -0.16 5.10
N THR A 84 11.32 0.60 4.21
CA THR A 84 11.01 2.03 4.41
C THR A 84 10.27 2.30 5.72
N LEU A 85 9.26 1.50 6.06
CA LEU A 85 8.53 1.64 7.32
C LEU A 85 9.31 1.09 8.52
N ALA A 86 10.06 0.01 8.34
CA ALA A 86 10.90 -0.55 9.40
C ALA A 86 12.02 0.42 9.81
N GLU A 87 12.50 1.23 8.88
CA GLU A 87 13.58 2.19 9.05
C GLU A 87 13.08 3.64 9.17
N VAL A 88 11.79 3.85 9.40
CA VAL A 88 11.16 5.18 9.38
C VAL A 88 11.80 6.16 10.38
N GLU A 89 12.19 5.70 11.57
CA GLU A 89 12.83 6.53 12.59
C GLU A 89 14.26 6.95 12.19
N VAL A 90 14.95 6.10 11.43
CA VAL A 90 16.28 6.41 10.87
C VAL A 90 16.15 7.42 9.73
N ARG A 91 15.17 7.21 8.86
CA ARG A 91 14.92 8.08 7.70
C ARG A 91 14.35 9.44 8.08
N TYR A 92 13.51 9.48 9.11
CA TYR A 92 12.85 10.70 9.61
C TYR A 92 13.07 10.84 11.12
N PRO A 93 14.24 11.32 11.55
CA PRO A 93 14.55 11.49 12.97
C PRO A 93 13.52 12.37 13.68
N GLY A 94 13.01 11.89 14.80
CA GLY A 94 11.97 12.58 15.58
C GLY A 94 10.53 12.30 15.12
N VAL A 95 10.32 11.37 14.18
CA VAL A 95 8.98 10.90 13.82
C VAL A 95 8.30 10.24 15.01
N THR A 96 6.99 10.41 15.13
CA THR A 96 6.17 9.66 16.10
C THR A 96 5.52 8.49 15.35
N VAL A 97 5.80 7.27 15.80
CA VAL A 97 5.20 6.05 15.25
C VAL A 97 3.96 5.67 16.05
N VAL A 98 2.84 5.48 15.37
CA VAL A 98 1.57 5.06 15.97
C VAL A 98 1.12 3.75 15.32
N ALA A 99 1.06 2.67 16.11
CA ALA A 99 0.54 1.40 15.64
C ALA A 99 -1.00 1.37 15.73
N LEU A 100 -1.66 1.03 14.61
CA LEU A 100 -3.11 0.86 14.55
C LEU A 100 -3.45 -0.63 14.70
N THR A 101 -3.78 -1.06 15.92
CA THR A 101 -4.07 -2.47 16.24
C THR A 101 -5.54 -2.83 16.15
N SER A 102 -6.46 -1.85 16.11
CA SER A 102 -7.89 -2.10 16.02
C SER A 102 -8.34 -2.30 14.58
N ASN A 103 -8.82 -3.50 14.25
CA ASN A 103 -9.34 -3.85 12.94
C ASN A 103 -10.87 -3.72 12.92
N TYR A 104 -11.38 -2.73 12.20
CA TYR A 104 -12.81 -2.45 12.03
C TYR A 104 -13.40 -3.05 10.75
N ARG A 105 -12.59 -3.70 9.91
CA ARG A 105 -13.00 -4.24 8.61
C ARG A 105 -13.41 -5.70 8.71
N CYS A 106 -12.57 -6.51 9.34
CA CYS A 106 -12.66 -7.96 9.28
C CYS A 106 -13.23 -8.56 10.57
N SER A 107 -13.97 -9.66 10.44
CA SER A 107 -14.43 -10.45 11.60
C SER A 107 -13.25 -11.08 12.37
N PRO A 108 -13.43 -11.45 13.65
CA PRO A 108 -12.38 -12.09 14.44
C PRO A 108 -11.78 -13.34 13.80
N GLN A 109 -12.57 -14.12 13.07
CA GLN A 109 -12.13 -15.34 12.40
C GLN A 109 -11.17 -15.04 11.25
N VAL A 110 -11.48 -14.02 10.45
CA VAL A 110 -10.61 -13.58 9.34
C VAL A 110 -9.30 -13.02 9.88
N VAL A 111 -9.35 -12.16 10.91
CA VAL A 111 -8.14 -11.62 11.56
C VAL A 111 -7.25 -12.74 12.10
N ARG A 112 -7.84 -13.73 12.83
CA ARG A 112 -7.07 -14.88 13.33
C ARG A 112 -6.47 -15.73 12.22
N ALA A 113 -7.19 -15.94 11.11
CA ALA A 113 -6.66 -16.68 9.98
C ALA A 113 -5.46 -15.97 9.32
N GLY A 114 -5.54 -14.65 9.16
CA GLY A 114 -4.43 -13.83 8.68
C GLY A 114 -3.23 -13.86 9.62
N ALA A 115 -3.46 -13.69 10.92
CA ALA A 115 -2.41 -13.77 11.94
C ALA A 115 -1.72 -15.14 11.97
N ALA A 116 -2.49 -16.23 11.81
CA ALA A 116 -1.93 -17.59 11.74
C ALA A 116 -1.06 -17.79 10.49
N ALA A 117 -1.45 -17.24 9.35
CA ALA A 117 -0.67 -17.28 8.12
C ALA A 117 0.65 -16.51 8.26
N LEU A 118 0.62 -15.32 8.87
CA LEU A 118 1.81 -14.52 9.16
C LEU A 118 2.74 -15.22 10.15
N ALA A 119 2.19 -15.83 11.19
CA ALA A 119 2.98 -16.58 12.18
C ALA A 119 3.76 -17.74 11.55
N ALA A 120 3.21 -18.39 10.50
CA ALA A 120 3.90 -19.44 9.76
C ALA A 120 5.17 -18.94 9.03
N SER A 121 5.25 -17.64 8.73
CA SER A 121 6.44 -16.98 8.16
C SER A 121 7.32 -16.29 9.22
N GLY A 122 7.05 -16.51 10.51
CA GLY A 122 7.81 -15.93 11.62
C GLY A 122 7.46 -14.46 11.90
N GLN A 123 6.36 -13.96 11.32
CA GLN A 123 5.87 -12.60 11.57
C GLN A 123 4.77 -12.61 12.64
N HIS A 124 4.60 -11.49 13.33
CA HIS A 124 3.58 -11.33 14.35
C HIS A 124 2.59 -10.22 13.96
N ASP A 125 1.31 -10.43 14.28
CA ASP A 125 0.24 -9.46 14.07
C ASP A 125 -0.56 -9.27 15.36
N ASP A 126 -0.54 -8.06 15.90
CA ASP A 126 -1.27 -7.66 17.10
C ASP A 126 -2.68 -7.10 16.81
N SER A 127 -3.15 -7.26 15.57
CA SER A 127 -4.45 -6.74 15.18
C SER A 127 -5.60 -7.44 15.90
N GLU A 128 -6.50 -6.66 16.49
CA GLU A 128 -7.71 -7.13 17.15
C GLU A 128 -8.94 -6.68 16.35
N SER A 129 -9.81 -7.63 16.00
CA SER A 129 -11.08 -7.30 15.38
C SER A 129 -12.01 -6.56 16.34
N ARG A 130 -12.59 -5.46 15.85
CA ARG A 130 -13.67 -4.73 16.51
C ARG A 130 -15.04 -5.01 15.86
N GLN A 131 -15.09 -5.88 14.85
CA GLN A 131 -16.34 -6.28 14.23
C GLN A 131 -17.05 -7.35 15.06
N PRO A 132 -18.35 -7.18 15.35
CA PRO A 132 -19.17 -8.25 15.87
C PRO A 132 -19.43 -9.26 14.76
N GLY A 133 -19.49 -10.51 15.11
CA GLY A 133 -19.98 -11.54 14.20
C GLY A 133 -19.01 -12.69 13.99
N ALA A 134 -19.52 -13.68 13.30
CA ALA A 134 -18.82 -14.91 12.97
C ALA A 134 -18.80 -15.06 11.44
N ALA A 135 -17.61 -15.02 10.86
CA ALA A 135 -17.40 -15.42 9.47
C ALA A 135 -16.83 -16.84 9.44
N THR A 136 -17.20 -17.62 8.44
CA THR A 136 -16.56 -18.90 8.19
C THR A 136 -15.34 -18.68 7.30
N VAL A 137 -14.20 -19.16 7.76
CA VAL A 137 -12.97 -19.23 6.96
C VAL A 137 -12.82 -20.66 6.48
N LEU A 138 -12.88 -20.86 5.17
CA LEU A 138 -12.70 -22.16 4.53
C LEU A 138 -11.31 -22.20 3.87
N VAL A 139 -10.57 -23.27 4.17
CA VAL A 139 -9.32 -23.57 3.52
C VAL A 139 -9.54 -24.79 2.63
N GLN A 140 -9.28 -24.66 1.34
CA GLN A 140 -9.44 -25.71 0.35
C GLN A 140 -8.13 -25.90 -0.42
N GLN A 141 -7.79 -27.14 -0.69
CA GLN A 141 -6.66 -27.51 -1.54
C GLN A 141 -7.21 -28.14 -2.82
N HIS A 142 -6.68 -27.70 -3.94
CA HIS A 142 -7.04 -28.19 -5.26
C HIS A 142 -5.83 -28.85 -5.93
N VAL A 143 -6.11 -29.74 -6.87
CA VAL A 143 -5.05 -30.52 -7.57
C VAL A 143 -4.26 -29.66 -8.54
N ASP A 144 -4.86 -28.61 -9.08
CA ASP A 144 -4.26 -27.66 -10.01
C ASP A 144 -5.06 -26.32 -10.02
N GLU A 145 -4.51 -25.31 -10.69
CA GLU A 145 -5.11 -23.97 -10.81
C GLU A 145 -6.46 -24.00 -11.55
N ALA A 146 -6.65 -24.91 -12.51
CA ALA A 146 -7.90 -25.03 -13.25
C ALA A 146 -9.02 -25.55 -12.34
N ALA A 147 -8.73 -26.54 -11.50
CA ALA A 147 -9.67 -27.06 -10.50
C ALA A 147 -10.01 -25.99 -9.44
N GLU A 148 -9.02 -25.21 -9.00
CA GLU A 148 -9.23 -24.07 -8.09
C GLU A 148 -10.16 -23.02 -8.72
N ALA A 149 -9.85 -22.53 -9.92
CA ALA A 149 -10.66 -21.55 -10.62
C ALA A 149 -12.12 -22.02 -10.82
N GLN A 150 -12.31 -23.30 -11.17
CA GLN A 150 -13.65 -23.88 -11.30
C GLN A 150 -14.40 -23.95 -9.97
N ALA A 151 -13.70 -24.29 -8.87
CA ALA A 151 -14.29 -24.34 -7.55
C ALA A 151 -14.75 -22.95 -7.08
N VAL A 152 -13.90 -21.95 -7.25
CA VAL A 152 -14.21 -20.53 -6.97
C VAL A 152 -15.39 -20.06 -7.80
N ALA A 153 -15.39 -20.33 -9.11
CA ALA A 153 -16.48 -19.93 -10.01
C ALA A 153 -17.83 -20.59 -9.62
N ARG A 154 -17.83 -21.87 -9.22
CA ARG A 154 -19.04 -22.53 -8.72
C ARG A 154 -19.54 -21.91 -7.42
N HIS A 155 -18.64 -21.62 -6.49
CA HIS A 155 -18.97 -21.00 -5.21
C HIS A 155 -19.59 -19.62 -5.40
N LEU A 156 -18.95 -18.75 -6.19
CA LEU A 156 -19.44 -17.40 -6.51
C LEU A 156 -20.81 -17.45 -7.21
N ARG A 157 -21.01 -18.38 -8.14
CA ARG A 157 -22.32 -18.56 -8.80
C ARG A 157 -23.42 -18.92 -7.79
N GLY A 158 -23.12 -19.76 -6.82
CA GLY A 158 -24.04 -20.07 -5.73
C GLY A 158 -24.40 -18.84 -4.89
N LEU A 159 -23.42 -18.01 -4.55
CA LEU A 159 -23.64 -16.76 -3.80
C LEU A 159 -24.49 -15.75 -4.59
N LEU A 160 -24.24 -15.59 -5.89
CA LEU A 160 -25.00 -14.69 -6.76
C LEU A 160 -26.50 -15.04 -6.89
N HIS A 161 -26.87 -16.31 -6.67
CA HIS A 161 -28.27 -16.69 -6.64
C HIS A 161 -28.99 -16.29 -5.34
N HIS A 162 -28.27 -16.06 -4.26
CA HIS A 162 -28.80 -15.73 -2.94
C HIS A 162 -28.62 -14.26 -2.54
N HIS A 163 -27.71 -13.54 -3.22
CA HIS A 163 -27.36 -12.16 -2.91
C HIS A 163 -27.36 -11.32 -4.19
N SER A 164 -27.71 -10.05 -4.08
CA SER A 164 -27.51 -9.12 -5.20
C SER A 164 -25.99 -8.91 -5.39
N GLY A 165 -25.55 -8.65 -6.62
CA GLY A 165 -24.12 -8.40 -6.89
C GLY A 165 -23.52 -7.20 -6.11
N ARG A 166 -24.38 -6.35 -5.53
CA ARG A 166 -23.98 -5.22 -4.67
C ARG A 166 -23.65 -5.65 -3.23
N ASP A 167 -24.18 -6.78 -2.79
CA ASP A 167 -23.97 -7.30 -1.43
C ASP A 167 -22.67 -8.12 -1.32
N LEU A 168 -21.99 -8.36 -2.46
CA LEU A 168 -20.77 -9.14 -2.57
C LEU A 168 -19.51 -8.27 -2.84
N ALA A 169 -19.66 -6.95 -2.88
CA ALA A 169 -18.57 -6.01 -3.15
C ALA A 169 -17.92 -5.49 -1.85
#